data_3f5914febb0b60a4faadda81f5d24b9d
#
_entry.id   3f5914febb0b60a4faadda81f5d24b9d
#
_cell.length_a   1.000
_cell.length_b   1.000
_cell.length_c   1.000
_cell.angle_alpha   90.00
_cell.angle_beta   90.00
_cell.angle_gamma   90.00
#
_symmetry.space_group_name_H-M   'P 1'
#
loop_
_entity.id
_entity.type
_entity.pdbx_description
1 polymer ?
#
loop_
_entity_poly.entity_id
_entity_poly.type
_entity_poly.pdbx_seq_one_letter_code
_entity_poly.pdbx_strand_id
1 'polypeptide(L)'
;MCIRDRYKRMKFRGIICEKCGVEVTKSNVRRERMGHINLATPVAHIWFLKSLPSRIALAVDMKLKEIERVLYFENFIVIEPGLTGLKKNQLLNEEELAKYQDEFGEEAFTAGIGAEAVLEMLKNLDLELEKKNLVSYIKETKSKVNEERAIKRLKLIESFIDTGQKPEWMIMTVVPVIPPELRPLVPLDGGRFATSDLNDLYRRVINRNNRLKRLMDLKAPDIIVRNEKRMLQESVDALFDNGRRGRVITGTGKRPLKSLAEMLKGKQGRFRQNLLGKRVDLSLIHISEPTRPRLI
;
A
#
# COMPACT_ATOMS: atom_id res chain seq x y z
N MET A 1 -13.87 28.68 17.01
CA MET A 1 -13.20 29.52 15.99
C MET A 1 -11.87 30.02 16.55
N CYS A 2 -10.78 29.29 16.31
CA CYS A 2 -9.48 29.66 16.90
C CYS A 2 -8.59 30.42 15.92
N ILE A 3 -8.41 29.93 14.69
CA ILE A 3 -7.47 30.50 13.74
C ILE A 3 -8.12 31.62 12.91
N ARG A 4 -9.35 31.44 12.49
CA ARG A 4 -10.03 32.35 11.55
C ARG A 4 -10.26 33.75 12.12
N ASP A 5 -10.48 33.87 13.41
CA ASP A 5 -10.83 35.14 14.03
C ASP A 5 -9.68 35.79 14.80
N ARG A 6 -8.77 34.98 15.35
CA ARG A 6 -7.66 35.45 16.18
C ARG A 6 -6.37 35.75 15.40
N TYR A 7 -6.10 35.05 14.31
CA TYR A 7 -4.82 35.10 13.57
C TYR A 7 -5.00 35.47 12.11
N LYS A 8 -5.71 36.55 11.80
CA LYS A 8 -6.04 36.98 10.42
C LYS A 8 -4.88 37.66 9.67
N ARG A 9 -3.83 38.12 10.34
CA ARG A 9 -2.77 38.93 9.72
C ARG A 9 -1.49 38.14 9.48
N MET A 10 -0.71 38.57 8.48
CA MET A 10 0.57 37.93 8.12
C MET A 10 1.59 37.88 9.26
N LYS A 11 1.53 38.82 10.22
CA LYS A 11 2.39 38.84 11.41
C LYS A 11 2.26 37.60 12.30
N PHE A 12 1.18 36.86 12.16
CA PHE A 12 0.93 35.64 12.94
C PHE A 12 1.39 34.35 12.22
N ARG A 13 2.05 34.48 11.07
CA ARG A 13 2.55 33.30 10.32
C ARG A 13 3.57 32.53 11.14
N GLY A 14 3.42 31.19 11.20
CA GLY A 14 4.27 30.30 11.96
C GLY A 14 3.88 30.13 13.45
N ILE A 15 2.87 30.87 13.92
CA ILE A 15 2.38 30.70 15.29
C ILE A 15 1.47 29.45 15.34
N ILE A 16 1.67 28.64 16.37
CA ILE A 16 0.82 27.50 16.68
C ILE A 16 -0.30 27.95 17.61
N CYS A 17 -1.54 27.65 17.24
CA CYS A 17 -2.68 28.01 18.09
C CYS A 17 -2.69 27.16 19.37
N GLU A 18 -2.63 27.79 20.52
CA GLU A 18 -2.63 27.14 21.86
C GLU A 18 -3.88 26.25 22.10
N LYS A 19 -5.04 26.62 21.52
CA LYS A 19 -6.29 25.88 21.71
C LYS A 19 -6.45 24.66 20.83
N CYS A 20 -5.98 24.69 19.57
CA CYS A 20 -6.20 23.62 18.60
C CYS A 20 -4.92 23.02 17.99
N GLY A 21 -3.73 23.54 18.40
CA GLY A 21 -2.43 23.04 17.94
C GLY A 21 -2.15 23.23 16.44
N VAL A 22 -2.97 24.00 15.72
CA VAL A 22 -2.81 24.22 14.29
C VAL A 22 -1.89 25.42 14.03
N GLU A 23 -0.90 25.21 13.19
CA GLU A 23 0.03 26.25 12.73
C GLU A 23 -0.65 27.20 11.74
N VAL A 24 -0.41 28.50 11.89
CA VAL A 24 -0.91 29.55 10.98
C VAL A 24 0.01 29.63 9.76
N THR A 25 -0.41 29.06 8.64
CA THR A 25 0.35 29.01 7.40
C THR A 25 -0.47 29.51 6.20
N LYS A 26 0.17 29.57 5.03
CA LYS A 26 -0.53 29.88 3.78
C LYS A 26 -1.52 28.76 3.43
N SER A 27 -2.61 29.10 2.75
CA SER A 27 -3.64 28.14 2.32
C SER A 27 -3.09 27.02 1.42
N ASN A 28 -2.06 27.29 0.63
CA ASN A 28 -1.41 26.33 -0.27
C ASN A 28 -0.88 25.09 0.45
N VAL A 29 -0.50 25.22 1.73
CA VAL A 29 -0.03 24.08 2.55
C VAL A 29 -1.07 22.95 2.62
N ARG A 30 -2.34 23.26 2.56
CA ARG A 30 -3.41 22.26 2.53
C ARG A 30 -3.41 21.38 1.27
N ARG A 31 -2.75 21.84 0.20
CA ARG A 31 -2.57 21.14 -1.07
C ARG A 31 -1.26 20.40 -1.17
N GLU A 32 -0.24 20.90 -0.53
CA GLU A 32 1.15 20.48 -0.69
C GLU A 32 1.63 19.56 0.43
N ARG A 33 1.24 19.84 1.69
CA ARG A 33 1.73 19.11 2.85
C ARG A 33 1.09 17.72 2.92
N MET A 34 1.92 16.70 2.78
CA MET A 34 1.54 15.30 3.01
C MET A 34 1.69 14.93 4.48
N GLY A 35 0.80 14.08 4.97
CA GLY A 35 0.93 13.40 6.24
C GLY A 35 1.44 11.97 6.06
N HIS A 36 1.59 11.24 7.17
CA HIS A 36 1.96 9.84 7.18
C HIS A 36 1.29 9.09 8.33
N ILE A 37 1.15 7.79 8.17
CA ILE A 37 0.67 6.87 9.20
C ILE A 37 1.76 5.84 9.44
N ASN A 38 2.35 5.84 10.64
CA ASN A 38 3.28 4.79 11.06
C ASN A 38 2.48 3.53 11.37
N LEU A 39 2.74 2.47 10.61
CA LEU A 39 2.10 1.18 10.80
C LEU A 39 2.68 0.45 12.01
N ALA A 40 1.83 -0.27 12.74
CA ALA A 40 2.26 -1.11 13.87
C ALA A 40 3.07 -2.32 13.40
N THR A 41 2.77 -2.83 12.19
CA THR A 41 3.48 -3.93 11.54
C THR A 41 3.71 -3.60 10.07
N PRO A 42 4.76 -4.12 9.44
CA PRO A 42 4.99 -3.99 8.01
C PRO A 42 3.81 -4.55 7.20
N VAL A 43 3.54 -3.94 6.05
CA VAL A 43 2.45 -4.30 5.14
C VAL A 43 2.98 -4.36 3.70
N ALA A 44 2.65 -5.40 2.96
CA ALA A 44 3.04 -5.52 1.56
C ALA A 44 2.24 -4.56 0.67
N HIS A 45 2.92 -3.90 -0.27
CA HIS A 45 2.25 -3.01 -1.22
C HIS A 45 1.55 -3.83 -2.30
N ILE A 46 0.23 -3.69 -2.42
CA ILE A 46 -0.62 -4.49 -3.33
C ILE A 46 -0.21 -4.39 -4.81
N TRP A 47 0.35 -3.26 -5.26
CA TRP A 47 0.79 -3.10 -6.64
C TRP A 47 2.02 -3.95 -6.96
N PHE A 48 2.92 -4.17 -6.01
CA PHE A 48 4.07 -5.04 -6.20
C PHE A 48 3.73 -6.52 -5.98
N LEU A 49 2.68 -6.79 -5.19
CA LEU A 49 2.18 -8.14 -4.95
C LEU A 49 1.33 -8.66 -6.12
N LYS A 50 0.29 -7.93 -6.50
CA LYS A 50 -0.73 -8.35 -7.49
C LYS A 50 -0.44 -7.88 -8.92
N SER A 51 0.75 -7.35 -9.22
CA SER A 51 1.18 -7.14 -10.60
C SER A 51 1.39 -8.47 -11.32
N LEU A 52 1.25 -8.49 -12.62
CA LEU A 52 1.57 -9.65 -13.45
C LEU A 52 2.76 -9.31 -14.36
N PRO A 53 3.94 -9.89 -14.12
CA PRO A 53 4.31 -10.79 -13.02
C PRO A 53 4.47 -10.06 -11.67
N SER A 54 4.24 -10.80 -10.56
CA SER A 54 4.43 -10.25 -9.21
C SER A 54 5.89 -9.96 -8.93
N ARG A 55 6.21 -8.70 -8.58
CA ARG A 55 7.59 -8.29 -8.31
C ARG A 55 8.12 -8.89 -7.02
N ILE A 56 7.29 -8.95 -5.96
CA ILE A 56 7.67 -9.58 -4.70
C ILE A 56 7.91 -11.08 -4.92
N ALA A 57 7.01 -11.75 -5.63
CA ALA A 57 7.13 -13.18 -5.91
C ALA A 57 8.40 -13.53 -6.73
N LEU A 58 8.72 -12.71 -7.73
CA LEU A 58 9.95 -12.88 -8.52
C LEU A 58 11.22 -12.62 -7.70
N ALA A 59 11.22 -11.62 -6.84
CA ALA A 59 12.39 -11.30 -6.01
C ALA A 59 12.73 -12.46 -5.06
N VAL A 60 11.72 -13.05 -4.41
CA VAL A 60 11.88 -14.15 -3.44
C VAL A 60 11.94 -15.54 -4.12
N ASP A 61 11.73 -15.62 -5.44
CA ASP A 61 11.64 -16.87 -6.22
C ASP A 61 10.55 -17.84 -5.78
N MET A 62 9.36 -17.30 -5.53
CA MET A 62 8.18 -18.07 -5.14
C MET A 62 7.02 -17.88 -6.13
N LYS A 63 6.01 -18.76 -6.05
CA LYS A 63 4.76 -18.55 -6.78
C LYS A 63 3.90 -17.51 -6.06
N LEU A 64 3.15 -16.72 -6.84
CA LEU A 64 2.25 -15.69 -6.29
C LEU A 64 1.30 -16.25 -5.23
N LYS A 65 0.69 -17.42 -5.47
CA LYS A 65 -0.24 -18.06 -4.52
C LYS A 65 0.42 -18.44 -3.19
N GLU A 66 1.68 -18.84 -3.23
CA GLU A 66 2.45 -19.20 -2.03
C GLU A 66 2.72 -17.97 -1.18
N ILE A 67 3.19 -16.88 -1.78
CA ILE A 67 3.42 -15.61 -1.08
C ILE A 67 2.11 -15.03 -0.52
N GLU A 68 1.02 -15.14 -1.26
CA GLU A 68 -0.29 -14.70 -0.76
C GLU A 68 -0.68 -15.43 0.52
N ARG A 69 -0.49 -16.75 0.60
CA ARG A 69 -0.77 -17.51 1.81
C ARG A 69 0.06 -17.03 3.00
N VAL A 70 1.32 -16.70 2.77
CA VAL A 70 2.19 -16.14 3.83
C VAL A 70 1.71 -14.76 4.26
N LEU A 71 1.50 -13.83 3.31
CA LEU A 71 1.14 -12.45 3.61
C LEU A 71 -0.24 -12.30 4.29
N TYR A 72 -1.16 -13.21 3.98
CA TYR A 72 -2.49 -13.20 4.60
C TYR A 72 -2.63 -14.16 5.79
N PHE A 73 -1.50 -14.58 6.35
CA PHE A 73 -1.43 -15.35 7.59
C PHE A 73 -2.10 -16.73 7.52
N GLU A 74 -2.04 -17.39 6.36
CA GLU A 74 -2.54 -18.77 6.18
C GLU A 74 -1.44 -19.80 6.44
N ASN A 75 -0.20 -19.54 6.01
CA ASN A 75 0.93 -20.45 6.14
C ASN A 75 2.18 -19.72 6.66
N PHE A 76 3.02 -20.45 7.38
CA PHE A 76 4.37 -20.03 7.72
C PHE A 76 5.34 -20.29 6.58
N ILE A 77 6.43 -19.55 6.55
CA ILE A 77 7.52 -19.73 5.60
C ILE A 77 8.84 -19.91 6.33
N VAL A 78 9.63 -20.88 5.88
CA VAL A 78 10.97 -21.11 6.40
C VAL A 78 11.93 -20.09 5.77
N ILE A 79 12.52 -19.23 6.60
CA ILE A 79 13.50 -18.21 6.21
C ILE A 79 14.89 -18.83 6.19
N GLU A 80 15.27 -19.44 7.32
CA GLU A 80 16.54 -20.13 7.47
C GLU A 80 16.30 -21.56 7.95
N PRO A 81 16.64 -22.57 7.14
CA PRO A 81 16.38 -23.97 7.47
C PRO A 81 17.31 -24.53 8.54
N GLY A 82 18.44 -23.86 8.85
CA GLY A 82 19.42 -24.36 9.81
C GLY A 82 19.96 -25.76 9.45
N LEU A 83 20.12 -26.60 10.46
CA LEU A 83 20.56 -28.00 10.32
C LEU A 83 19.38 -28.99 10.15
N THR A 84 18.17 -28.48 9.95
CA THR A 84 16.97 -29.30 9.72
C THR A 84 16.89 -29.72 8.25
N GLY A 85 16.20 -30.81 7.94
CA GLY A 85 15.97 -31.27 6.58
C GLY A 85 15.01 -30.41 5.77
N LEU A 86 14.62 -29.23 6.27
CA LEU A 86 13.70 -28.28 5.63
C LEU A 86 14.39 -27.55 4.47
N LYS A 87 13.60 -27.14 3.49
CA LYS A 87 14.10 -26.32 2.37
C LYS A 87 13.80 -24.83 2.63
N LYS A 88 14.72 -23.96 2.19
CA LYS A 88 14.46 -22.52 2.16
C LYS A 88 13.20 -22.23 1.34
N ASN A 89 12.36 -21.30 1.79
CA ASN A 89 11.08 -20.93 1.19
C ASN A 89 10.00 -22.05 1.25
N GLN A 90 10.18 -23.07 2.06
CA GLN A 90 9.14 -24.08 2.27
C GLN A 90 7.98 -23.49 3.07
N LEU A 91 6.75 -23.78 2.65
CA LEU A 91 5.54 -23.40 3.39
C LEU A 91 5.20 -24.50 4.40
N LEU A 92 4.87 -24.08 5.61
CA LEU A 92 4.44 -24.96 6.71
C LEU A 92 3.07 -24.51 7.21
N ASN A 93 2.23 -25.50 7.50
CA ASN A 93 1.01 -25.25 8.27
C ASN A 93 1.35 -25.12 9.76
N GLU A 94 0.41 -24.67 10.57
CA GLU A 94 0.61 -24.50 12.02
C GLU A 94 0.92 -25.83 12.72
N GLU A 95 0.27 -26.93 12.30
CA GLU A 95 0.52 -28.29 12.81
C GLU A 95 1.90 -28.83 12.42
N GLU A 96 2.34 -28.56 11.19
CA GLU A 96 3.66 -28.96 10.72
C GLU A 96 4.76 -28.17 11.42
N LEU A 97 4.53 -26.86 11.64
CA LEU A 97 5.46 -26.02 12.38
C LEU A 97 5.66 -26.55 13.80
N ALA A 98 4.56 -26.84 14.51
CA ALA A 98 4.63 -27.40 15.86
C ALA A 98 5.40 -28.74 15.90
N LYS A 99 5.14 -29.64 14.95
CA LYS A 99 5.87 -30.91 14.85
C LYS A 99 7.37 -30.72 14.66
N TYR A 100 7.77 -29.83 13.75
CA TYR A 100 9.19 -29.57 13.52
C TYR A 100 9.86 -28.84 14.69
N GLN A 101 9.12 -27.99 15.41
CA GLN A 101 9.62 -27.36 16.65
C GLN A 101 9.80 -28.39 17.78
N ASP A 102 8.88 -29.35 17.92
CA ASP A 102 9.00 -30.43 18.89
C ASP A 102 10.15 -31.39 18.55
N GLU A 103 10.41 -31.62 17.25
CA GLU A 103 11.41 -32.60 16.78
C GLU A 103 12.83 -32.03 16.80
N PHE A 104 13.03 -30.76 16.38
CA PHE A 104 14.35 -30.16 16.23
C PHE A 104 14.64 -29.06 17.25
N GLY A 105 13.64 -28.57 17.97
CA GLY A 105 13.71 -27.42 18.86
C GLY A 105 13.36 -26.09 18.18
N GLU A 106 12.90 -25.12 18.98
CA GLU A 106 12.44 -23.82 18.48
C GLU A 106 13.55 -22.99 17.80
N GLU A 107 14.81 -23.15 18.23
CA GLU A 107 15.95 -22.40 17.71
C GLU A 107 16.65 -23.04 16.50
N ALA A 108 16.27 -24.27 16.13
CA ALA A 108 16.94 -25.02 15.07
C ALA A 108 16.72 -24.44 13.65
N PHE A 109 15.62 -23.73 13.45
CA PHE A 109 15.27 -23.08 12.18
C PHE A 109 14.45 -21.82 12.44
N THR A 110 14.51 -20.88 11.48
CA THR A 110 13.71 -19.64 11.55
C THR A 110 12.55 -19.72 10.59
N ALA A 111 11.34 -19.69 11.12
CA ALA A 111 10.11 -19.59 10.34
C ALA A 111 9.33 -18.33 10.72
N GLY A 112 8.75 -17.68 9.72
CA GLY A 112 7.98 -16.45 9.91
C GLY A 112 6.64 -16.48 9.18
N ILE A 113 5.79 -15.53 9.50
CA ILE A 113 4.47 -15.37 8.86
C ILE A 113 4.20 -13.88 8.58
N GLY A 114 3.43 -13.61 7.52
CA GLY A 114 3.02 -12.25 7.18
C GLY A 114 4.09 -11.43 6.45
N ALA A 115 3.87 -10.12 6.38
CA ALA A 115 4.77 -9.21 5.68
C ALA A 115 6.12 -9.03 6.40
N GLU A 116 6.20 -9.33 7.69
CA GLU A 116 7.44 -9.30 8.47
C GLU A 116 8.44 -10.33 7.93
N ALA A 117 7.99 -11.58 7.74
CA ALA A 117 8.81 -12.65 7.18
C ALA A 117 9.29 -12.31 5.76
N VAL A 118 8.40 -11.80 4.91
CA VAL A 118 8.77 -11.40 3.54
C VAL A 118 9.76 -10.23 3.55
N LEU A 119 9.60 -9.28 4.47
CA LEU A 119 10.55 -8.18 4.64
C LEU A 119 11.95 -8.68 4.99
N GLU A 120 12.04 -9.63 5.92
CA GLU A 120 13.30 -10.23 6.33
C GLU A 120 13.97 -10.99 5.17
N MET A 121 13.20 -11.79 4.43
CA MET A 121 13.70 -12.45 3.23
C MET A 121 14.22 -11.48 2.17
N LEU A 122 13.55 -10.34 1.97
CA LEU A 122 13.98 -9.32 1.02
C LEU A 122 15.22 -8.55 1.50
N LYS A 123 15.41 -8.38 2.81
CA LYS A 123 16.62 -7.78 3.40
C LYS A 123 17.84 -8.69 3.25
N ASN A 124 17.63 -10.00 3.46
CA ASN A 124 18.71 -11.00 3.38
C ASN A 124 19.05 -11.40 1.93
N LEU A 125 18.42 -10.74 0.92
CA LEU A 125 18.66 -11.00 -0.49
C LEU A 125 19.91 -10.25 -0.98
N ASP A 126 20.99 -10.99 -1.28
CA ASP A 126 22.16 -10.44 -1.97
C ASP A 126 21.91 -10.39 -3.47
N LEU A 127 21.74 -9.17 -3.99
CA LEU A 127 21.40 -8.94 -5.41
C LEU A 127 22.54 -9.34 -6.37
N GLU A 128 23.81 -9.13 -5.98
CA GLU A 128 24.94 -9.45 -6.84
C GLU A 128 25.18 -10.96 -6.94
N LEU A 129 25.07 -11.65 -5.82
CA LEU A 129 25.19 -13.10 -5.77
C LEU A 129 24.06 -13.76 -6.58
N GLU A 130 22.82 -13.31 -6.39
CA GLU A 130 21.66 -13.81 -7.12
C GLU A 130 21.78 -13.55 -8.64
N LYS A 131 22.31 -12.40 -9.04
CA LYS A 131 22.59 -12.12 -10.46
C LYS A 131 23.55 -13.16 -11.05
N LYS A 132 24.64 -13.47 -10.37
CA LYS A 132 25.63 -14.47 -10.82
C LYS A 132 25.00 -15.86 -10.91
N ASN A 133 24.24 -16.25 -9.89
CA ASN A 133 23.56 -17.55 -9.85
C ASN A 133 22.52 -17.69 -10.97
N LEU A 134 21.76 -16.65 -11.28
CA LEU A 134 20.78 -16.68 -12.36
C LEU A 134 21.42 -16.75 -13.74
N VAL A 135 22.53 -16.06 -13.95
CA VAL A 135 23.27 -16.13 -15.24
C VAL A 135 23.82 -17.53 -15.47
N SER A 136 24.37 -18.21 -14.46
CA SER A 136 24.80 -19.61 -14.57
C SER A 136 23.62 -20.55 -14.80
N TYR A 137 22.55 -20.39 -14.04
CA TYR A 137 21.33 -21.20 -14.18
C TYR A 137 20.69 -21.11 -15.57
N ILE A 138 20.64 -19.93 -16.19
CA ILE A 138 20.11 -19.73 -17.55
C ILE A 138 20.94 -20.49 -18.58
N LYS A 139 22.27 -20.58 -18.41
CA LYS A 139 23.16 -21.32 -19.32
C LYS A 139 22.98 -22.84 -19.23
N GLU A 140 22.61 -23.33 -18.05
CA GLU A 140 22.48 -24.78 -17.79
C GLU A 140 21.06 -25.31 -18.06
N THR A 141 20.05 -24.43 -17.99
CA THR A 141 18.65 -24.84 -18.07
C THR A 141 18.23 -25.17 -19.51
N LYS A 142 17.70 -26.40 -19.72
CA LYS A 142 17.16 -26.87 -21.02
C LYS A 142 15.66 -26.55 -21.18
N SER A 143 14.94 -26.15 -20.12
CA SER A 143 13.50 -25.87 -20.14
C SER A 143 13.23 -24.41 -20.48
N LYS A 144 12.61 -24.14 -21.63
CA LYS A 144 12.22 -22.78 -22.05
C LYS A 144 11.38 -22.01 -21.03
N VAL A 145 10.47 -22.68 -20.32
CA VAL A 145 9.59 -22.04 -19.33
C VAL A 145 10.39 -21.57 -18.13
N ASN A 146 11.33 -22.37 -17.64
CA ASN A 146 12.19 -22.02 -16.51
C ASN A 146 13.18 -20.92 -16.91
N GLU A 147 13.72 -20.99 -18.13
CA GLU A 147 14.59 -19.98 -18.71
C GLU A 147 13.87 -18.61 -18.77
N GLU A 148 12.66 -18.55 -19.33
CA GLU A 148 11.86 -17.30 -19.38
C GLU A 148 11.58 -16.73 -17.99
N ARG A 149 11.32 -17.59 -17.00
CA ARG A 149 11.12 -17.17 -15.61
C ARG A 149 12.41 -16.60 -15.02
N ALA A 150 13.53 -17.27 -15.22
CA ALA A 150 14.83 -16.81 -14.76
C ALA A 150 15.24 -15.50 -15.42
N ILE A 151 14.99 -15.30 -16.71
CA ILE A 151 15.24 -14.05 -17.43
C ILE A 151 14.39 -12.91 -16.86
N LYS A 152 13.11 -13.14 -16.55
CA LYS A 152 12.26 -12.12 -15.92
C LYS A 152 12.76 -11.73 -14.54
N ARG A 153 13.23 -12.71 -13.75
CA ARG A 153 13.82 -12.48 -12.44
C ARG A 153 15.15 -11.71 -12.55
N LEU A 154 16.02 -12.10 -13.48
CA LEU A 154 17.28 -11.42 -13.72
C LEU A 154 17.08 -9.95 -14.09
N LYS A 155 16.15 -9.64 -15.00
CA LYS A 155 15.81 -8.25 -15.36
C LYS A 155 15.33 -7.43 -14.17
N LEU A 156 14.58 -8.04 -13.25
CA LEU A 156 14.14 -7.36 -12.04
C LEU A 156 15.32 -7.05 -11.11
N ILE A 157 16.22 -8.02 -10.90
CA ILE A 157 17.41 -7.86 -10.05
C ILE A 157 18.35 -6.81 -10.63
N GLU A 158 18.61 -6.85 -11.93
CA GLU A 158 19.41 -5.83 -12.63
C GLU A 158 18.80 -4.44 -12.46
N SER A 159 17.48 -4.32 -12.61
CA SER A 159 16.79 -3.04 -12.37
C SER A 159 16.98 -2.52 -10.96
N PHE A 160 17.01 -3.37 -9.92
CA PHE A 160 17.31 -2.95 -8.55
C PHE A 160 18.75 -2.48 -8.39
N ILE A 161 19.72 -3.18 -8.99
CA ILE A 161 21.14 -2.82 -8.94
C ILE A 161 21.36 -1.47 -9.65
N ASP A 162 20.84 -1.32 -10.88
CA ASP A 162 21.04 -0.12 -11.69
C ASP A 162 20.39 1.13 -11.08
N THR A 163 19.23 0.99 -10.45
CA THR A 163 18.52 2.11 -9.81
C THR A 163 18.95 2.36 -8.38
N GLY A 164 19.73 1.48 -7.75
CA GLY A 164 20.11 1.55 -6.34
C GLY A 164 18.92 1.39 -5.38
N GLN A 165 17.77 0.89 -5.86
CA GLN A 165 16.59 0.67 -5.02
C GLN A 165 16.70 -0.64 -4.27
N LYS A 166 16.26 -0.63 -3.01
CA LYS A 166 16.28 -1.84 -2.18
C LYS A 166 14.99 -2.63 -2.34
N PRO A 167 15.06 -3.97 -2.51
CA PRO A 167 13.88 -4.82 -2.61
C PRO A 167 12.94 -4.73 -1.41
N GLU A 168 13.48 -4.48 -0.22
CA GLU A 168 12.72 -4.32 1.03
C GLU A 168 11.69 -3.16 0.99
N TRP A 169 11.89 -2.16 0.12
CA TRP A 169 10.96 -1.04 -0.02
C TRP A 169 9.61 -1.41 -0.65
N MET A 170 9.48 -2.63 -1.17
CA MET A 170 8.18 -3.16 -1.61
C MET A 170 7.25 -3.48 -0.43
N ILE A 171 7.80 -3.54 0.79
CA ILE A 171 7.07 -3.69 2.05
C ILE A 171 7.06 -2.34 2.76
N MET A 172 5.89 -1.86 3.11
CA MET A 172 5.71 -0.55 3.71
C MET A 172 5.65 -0.63 5.24
N THR A 173 6.38 0.24 5.90
CA THR A 173 6.27 0.50 7.35
C THR A 173 5.52 1.79 7.62
N VAL A 174 5.41 2.66 6.62
CA VAL A 174 4.74 3.96 6.69
C VAL A 174 3.83 4.13 5.48
N VAL A 175 2.59 4.55 5.71
CA VAL A 175 1.62 4.86 4.65
C VAL A 175 1.52 6.37 4.47
N PRO A 176 1.75 6.91 3.25
CA PRO A 176 1.58 8.33 2.99
C PRO A 176 0.11 8.74 2.98
N VAL A 177 -0.18 9.90 3.52
CA VAL A 177 -1.52 10.50 3.55
C VAL A 177 -1.55 11.72 2.65
N ILE A 178 -2.39 11.69 1.63
CA ILE A 178 -2.51 12.80 0.69
C ILE A 178 -3.05 14.07 1.36
N PRO A 179 -2.69 15.26 0.84
CA PRO A 179 -3.12 16.54 1.41
C PRO A 179 -4.64 16.66 1.55
N PRO A 180 -5.13 17.42 2.54
CA PRO A 180 -6.58 17.54 2.85
C PRO A 180 -7.42 18.07 1.69
N GLU A 181 -6.89 18.95 0.83
CA GLU A 181 -7.64 19.48 -0.32
C GLU A 181 -7.86 18.46 -1.43
N LEU A 182 -7.01 17.41 -1.51
CA LEU A 182 -7.20 16.32 -2.47
C LEU A 182 -8.23 15.28 -1.99
N ARG A 183 -8.67 15.36 -0.72
CA ARG A 183 -9.71 14.53 -0.10
C ARG A 183 -10.70 15.39 0.70
N PRO A 184 -11.43 16.28 0.03
CA PRO A 184 -12.20 17.33 0.69
C PRO A 184 -13.31 16.78 1.58
N LEU A 185 -13.58 17.52 2.67
CA LEU A 185 -14.73 17.39 3.54
C LEU A 185 -15.54 18.67 3.42
N VAL A 186 -16.70 18.60 2.78
CA VAL A 186 -17.55 19.76 2.50
C VAL A 186 -18.80 19.72 3.39
N PRO A 187 -19.04 20.76 4.17
CA PRO A 187 -20.30 20.86 4.92
C PRO A 187 -21.48 21.11 3.95
N LEU A 188 -22.55 20.37 4.15
CA LEU A 188 -23.83 20.55 3.46
C LEU A 188 -24.84 21.19 4.41
N ASP A 189 -25.91 21.73 3.85
CA ASP A 189 -27.03 22.27 4.62
C ASP A 189 -27.65 21.19 5.52
N GLY A 190 -28.05 21.55 6.73
CA GLY A 190 -28.57 20.64 7.74
C GLY A 190 -27.51 19.88 8.54
N GLY A 191 -26.25 20.40 8.63
CA GLY A 191 -25.19 19.85 9.48
C GLY A 191 -24.58 18.53 8.99
N ARG A 192 -24.90 18.11 7.78
CA ARG A 192 -24.31 16.92 7.12
C ARG A 192 -23.01 17.29 6.42
N PHE A 193 -22.12 16.31 6.25
CA PHE A 193 -20.87 16.50 5.53
C PHE A 193 -20.81 15.55 4.32
N ALA A 194 -20.43 16.09 3.15
CA ALA A 194 -19.99 15.31 2.02
C ALA A 194 -18.49 15.06 2.14
N THR A 195 -18.08 13.83 2.10
CA THR A 195 -16.67 13.44 2.25
C THR A 195 -16.21 12.60 1.08
N SER A 196 -14.92 12.68 0.76
CA SER A 196 -14.27 11.79 -0.18
C SER A 196 -14.21 10.36 0.37
N ASP A 197 -14.39 9.36 -0.49
CA ASP A 197 -14.28 7.95 -0.13
C ASP A 197 -12.90 7.61 0.49
N LEU A 198 -11.85 8.35 0.11
CA LEU A 198 -10.51 8.19 0.68
C LEU A 198 -10.45 8.45 2.19
N ASN A 199 -11.23 9.40 2.71
CA ASN A 199 -11.27 9.66 4.14
C ASN A 199 -11.80 8.45 4.91
N ASP A 200 -12.76 7.73 4.36
CA ASP A 200 -13.29 6.49 4.94
C ASP A 200 -12.26 5.37 4.92
N LEU A 201 -11.51 5.23 3.81
CA LEU A 201 -10.45 4.24 3.68
C LEU A 201 -9.28 4.54 4.65
N TYR A 202 -8.83 5.80 4.75
CA TYR A 202 -7.82 6.20 5.74
C TYR A 202 -8.30 5.96 7.18
N ARG A 203 -9.55 6.31 7.49
CA ARG A 203 -10.13 6.06 8.81
C ARG A 203 -10.12 4.56 9.17
N ARG A 204 -10.41 3.68 8.22
CA ARG A 204 -10.33 2.23 8.41
C ARG A 204 -8.91 1.78 8.73
N VAL A 205 -7.91 2.26 7.97
CA VAL A 205 -6.49 1.97 8.22
C VAL A 205 -6.09 2.43 9.62
N ILE A 206 -6.40 3.67 10.00
CA ILE A 206 -6.05 4.24 11.31
C ILE A 206 -6.69 3.42 12.44
N ASN A 207 -7.98 3.10 12.32
CA ASN A 207 -8.70 2.34 13.35
C ASN A 207 -8.11 0.93 13.54
N ARG A 208 -7.79 0.23 12.43
CA ARG A 208 -7.14 -1.10 12.49
C ARG A 208 -5.74 -1.00 13.08
N ASN A 209 -4.96 -0.01 12.67
CA ASN A 209 -3.62 0.21 13.18
C ASN A 209 -3.62 0.50 14.71
N ASN A 210 -4.51 1.37 15.16
CA ASN A 210 -4.63 1.70 16.59
C ASN A 210 -5.13 0.52 17.42
N ARG A 211 -6.05 -0.27 16.86
CA ARG A 211 -6.53 -1.50 17.50
C ARG A 211 -5.40 -2.54 17.62
N LEU A 212 -4.63 -2.73 16.55
CA LEU A 212 -3.48 -3.63 16.57
C LEU A 212 -2.44 -3.22 17.60
N LYS A 213 -2.07 -1.91 17.65
CA LYS A 213 -1.15 -1.41 18.67
C LYS A 213 -1.63 -1.74 20.08
N ARG A 214 -2.91 -1.46 20.36
CA ARG A 214 -3.49 -1.77 21.69
C ARG A 214 -3.48 -3.27 22.02
N LEU A 215 -3.73 -4.14 21.04
CA LEU A 215 -3.67 -5.59 21.25
C LEU A 215 -2.24 -6.07 21.51
N MET A 216 -1.25 -5.49 20.84
CA MET A 216 0.16 -5.78 21.09
C MET A 216 0.62 -5.29 22.47
N ASP A 217 0.21 -4.08 22.87
CA ASP A 217 0.50 -3.52 24.21
C ASP A 217 -0.11 -4.38 25.33
N LEU A 218 -1.30 -4.92 25.10
CA LEU A 218 -2.02 -5.81 26.04
C LEU A 218 -1.51 -7.26 26.00
N LYS A 219 -0.53 -7.59 25.15
CA LYS A 219 -0.05 -8.98 24.96
C LYS A 219 -1.19 -9.97 24.71
N ALA A 220 -2.10 -9.60 23.82
CA ALA A 220 -3.24 -10.44 23.46
C ALA A 220 -2.77 -11.76 22.80
N PRO A 221 -3.59 -12.84 22.82
CA PRO A 221 -3.27 -14.11 22.17
C PRO A 221 -2.89 -13.93 20.69
N ASP A 222 -1.90 -14.68 20.23
CA ASP A 222 -1.32 -14.57 18.88
C ASP A 222 -2.36 -14.72 17.76
N ILE A 223 -3.35 -15.57 17.93
CA ILE A 223 -4.42 -15.77 16.95
C ILE A 223 -5.18 -14.47 16.70
N ILE A 224 -5.46 -13.69 17.75
CA ILE A 224 -6.17 -12.41 17.65
C ILE A 224 -5.27 -11.36 16.98
N VAL A 225 -4.00 -11.32 17.39
CA VAL A 225 -3.00 -10.39 16.82
C VAL A 225 -2.79 -10.69 15.34
N ARG A 226 -2.60 -11.95 14.94
CA ARG A 226 -2.47 -12.36 13.53
C ARG A 226 -3.70 -11.99 12.70
N ASN A 227 -4.90 -12.19 13.23
CA ASN A 227 -6.13 -11.79 12.52
C ASN A 227 -6.22 -10.27 12.33
N GLU A 228 -5.85 -9.48 13.33
CA GLU A 228 -5.86 -8.02 13.19
C GLU A 228 -4.74 -7.52 12.24
N LYS A 229 -3.55 -8.16 12.24
CA LYS A 229 -2.49 -7.91 11.24
C LYS A 229 -3.00 -8.18 9.82
N ARG A 230 -3.73 -9.28 9.60
CA ARG A 230 -4.37 -9.59 8.32
C ARG A 230 -5.39 -8.53 7.92
N MET A 231 -6.23 -8.09 8.86
CA MET A 231 -7.23 -7.04 8.60
C MET A 231 -6.58 -5.68 8.30
N LEU A 232 -5.43 -5.38 8.91
CA LEU A 232 -4.64 -4.19 8.58
C LEU A 232 -4.09 -4.26 7.15
N GLN A 233 -3.50 -5.40 6.74
CA GLN A 233 -3.06 -5.64 5.36
C GLN A 233 -4.22 -5.42 4.38
N GLU A 234 -5.39 -6.01 4.63
CA GLU A 234 -6.58 -5.86 3.78
C GLU A 234 -7.07 -4.40 3.70
N SER A 235 -7.01 -3.64 4.78
CA SER A 235 -7.43 -2.24 4.78
C SER A 235 -6.47 -1.33 3.99
N VAL A 236 -5.18 -1.62 4.03
CA VAL A 236 -4.17 -0.91 3.23
C VAL A 236 -4.29 -1.29 1.75
N ASP A 237 -4.51 -2.58 1.44
CA ASP A 237 -4.76 -3.04 0.07
C ASP A 237 -5.94 -2.31 -0.56
N ALA A 238 -7.04 -2.16 0.18
CA ALA A 238 -8.23 -1.45 -0.29
C ALA A 238 -8.00 0.06 -0.47
N LEU A 239 -7.14 0.69 0.34
CA LEU A 239 -6.78 2.09 0.17
C LEU A 239 -6.07 2.32 -1.17
N PHE A 240 -5.13 1.43 -1.54
CA PHE A 240 -4.37 1.56 -2.79
C PHE A 240 -5.15 1.10 -4.01
N ASP A 241 -5.79 -0.07 -3.96
CA ASP A 241 -6.54 -0.64 -5.11
C ASP A 241 -7.69 -1.53 -4.63
N ASN A 242 -8.85 -0.94 -4.38
CA ASN A 242 -10.02 -1.64 -3.86
C ASN A 242 -10.55 -2.64 -4.88
N GLY A 243 -10.73 -3.89 -4.47
CA GLY A 243 -11.23 -4.98 -5.32
C GLY A 243 -10.17 -5.78 -6.05
N ARG A 244 -8.89 -5.40 -6.01
CA ARG A 244 -7.82 -6.15 -6.67
C ARG A 244 -7.60 -7.54 -6.08
N ARG A 245 -7.93 -7.73 -4.82
CA ARG A 245 -7.86 -9.03 -4.12
C ARG A 245 -9.13 -9.89 -4.30
N GLY A 246 -10.21 -9.33 -4.82
CA GLY A 246 -11.49 -10.01 -5.03
C GLY A 246 -12.63 -9.39 -4.24
N ARG A 247 -12.60 -9.35 -2.89
CA ARG A 247 -13.65 -8.71 -2.10
C ARG A 247 -13.51 -7.20 -2.09
N VAL A 248 -14.52 -6.53 -2.60
CA VAL A 248 -14.58 -5.06 -2.66
C VAL A 248 -15.13 -4.51 -1.35
N ILE A 249 -14.48 -3.50 -0.80
CA ILE A 249 -15.00 -2.74 0.34
C ILE A 249 -16.03 -1.74 -0.17
N THR A 250 -17.24 -1.81 0.37
CA THR A 250 -18.37 -0.96 0.01
C THR A 250 -18.69 0.04 1.11
N GLY A 251 -19.24 1.17 0.71
CA GLY A 251 -19.80 2.19 1.59
C GLY A 251 -21.30 2.00 1.84
N THR A 252 -21.93 3.03 2.35
CA THR A 252 -23.38 3.12 2.50
C THR A 252 -24.06 2.97 1.13
N GLY A 253 -25.05 2.11 1.02
CA GLY A 253 -25.74 1.85 -0.27
C GLY A 253 -25.03 0.83 -1.18
N LYS A 254 -24.15 0.00 -0.64
CA LYS A 254 -23.44 -1.09 -1.35
C LYS A 254 -22.56 -0.62 -2.53
N ARG A 255 -22.34 0.69 -2.68
CA ARG A 255 -21.42 1.24 -3.68
C ARG A 255 -19.97 0.95 -3.29
N PRO A 256 -19.10 0.45 -4.22
CA PRO A 256 -17.69 0.31 -3.95
C PRO A 256 -17.03 1.65 -3.62
N LEU A 257 -16.17 1.69 -2.60
CA LEU A 257 -15.41 2.90 -2.25
C LEU A 257 -14.29 3.11 -3.27
N LYS A 258 -14.14 4.34 -3.72
CA LYS A 258 -13.15 4.76 -4.72
C LYS A 258 -11.74 4.82 -4.08
N SER A 259 -10.86 3.93 -4.51
CA SER A 259 -9.47 3.84 -4.04
C SER A 259 -8.53 4.84 -4.74
N LEU A 260 -7.27 4.93 -4.29
CA LEU A 260 -6.25 5.76 -4.92
C LEU A 260 -6.01 5.38 -6.40
N ALA A 261 -5.97 4.08 -6.72
CA ALA A 261 -5.81 3.61 -8.09
C ALA A 261 -6.97 4.06 -9.00
N GLU A 262 -8.20 4.00 -8.51
CA GLU A 262 -9.38 4.41 -9.28
C GLU A 262 -9.47 5.93 -9.48
N MET A 263 -8.84 6.71 -8.60
CA MET A 263 -8.74 8.16 -8.79
C MET A 263 -7.85 8.53 -9.98
N LEU A 264 -6.93 7.67 -10.37
CA LEU A 264 -6.00 7.89 -11.47
C LEU A 264 -6.47 7.25 -12.77
N LYS A 265 -7.07 6.05 -12.68
CA LYS A 265 -7.49 5.20 -13.80
C LYS A 265 -8.90 5.54 -14.31
N GLY A 266 -9.19 5.13 -15.55
CA GLY A 266 -10.52 5.17 -16.15
C GLY A 266 -10.95 6.53 -16.70
N LYS A 267 -12.22 6.60 -17.19
CA LYS A 267 -12.79 7.81 -17.82
C LYS A 267 -12.91 8.99 -16.88
N GLN A 268 -13.18 8.71 -15.60
CA GLN A 268 -13.31 9.72 -14.53
C GLN A 268 -12.02 9.90 -13.71
N GLY A 269 -10.92 9.25 -14.13
CA GLY A 269 -9.63 9.39 -13.49
C GLY A 269 -8.96 10.71 -13.84
N ARG A 270 -7.98 11.12 -13.01
CA ARG A 270 -7.27 12.40 -13.15
C ARG A 270 -6.59 12.56 -14.51
N PHE A 271 -6.01 11.51 -15.07
CA PHE A 271 -5.35 11.59 -16.38
C PHE A 271 -6.32 11.93 -17.50
N ARG A 272 -7.45 11.25 -17.59
CA ARG A 272 -8.41 11.48 -18.69
C ARG A 272 -9.32 12.67 -18.45
N GLN A 273 -9.70 12.96 -17.21
CA GLN A 273 -10.69 13.98 -16.90
C GLN A 273 -10.08 15.38 -16.68
N ASN A 274 -8.83 15.46 -16.17
CA ASN A 274 -8.25 16.73 -15.74
C ASN A 274 -6.94 17.09 -16.47
N LEU A 275 -6.20 16.12 -17.03
CA LEU A 275 -4.92 16.35 -17.70
C LEU A 275 -5.04 16.33 -19.23
N LEU A 276 -5.64 15.28 -19.80
CA LEU A 276 -5.83 15.16 -21.26
C LEU A 276 -6.94 16.06 -21.80
N GLY A 277 -7.87 16.48 -20.96
CA GLY A 277 -8.94 17.40 -21.31
C GLY A 277 -9.61 17.93 -20.06
N LYS A 278 -10.09 19.18 -20.14
CA LYS A 278 -10.90 19.81 -19.09
C LYS A 278 -12.31 20.03 -19.61
N ARG A 279 -13.31 19.96 -18.72
CA ARG A 279 -14.64 20.42 -19.06
C ARG A 279 -14.60 21.93 -19.22
N VAL A 280 -15.05 22.43 -20.39
CA VAL A 280 -15.21 23.86 -20.65
C VAL A 280 -16.65 24.22 -20.31
N ASP A 281 -16.85 25.35 -19.66
CA ASP A 281 -18.15 25.86 -19.37
C ASP A 281 -18.81 26.36 -20.67
N LEU A 282 -19.91 25.74 -21.06
CA LEU A 282 -20.64 26.08 -22.30
C LEU A 282 -21.33 27.44 -22.22
N SER A 283 -21.43 28.07 -21.06
CA SER A 283 -22.00 29.41 -20.92
C SER A 283 -21.23 30.46 -21.73
N LEU A 284 -19.96 30.22 -22.02
CA LEU A 284 -19.16 31.11 -22.91
C LEU A 284 -19.63 31.11 -24.37
N ILE A 285 -20.37 30.10 -24.82
CA ILE A 285 -20.89 30.04 -26.20
C ILE A 285 -21.88 31.17 -26.44
N HIS A 286 -22.67 31.55 -25.46
CA HIS A 286 -23.62 32.65 -25.56
C HIS A 286 -22.97 34.03 -25.55
N ILE A 287 -21.74 34.13 -25.05
CA ILE A 287 -20.98 35.41 -25.06
C ILE A 287 -20.25 35.61 -26.39
N SER A 288 -19.96 34.54 -27.11
CA SER A 288 -19.20 34.55 -28.37
C SER A 288 -20.06 34.51 -29.62
N GLU A 289 -21.39 34.46 -29.53
CA GLU A 289 -22.24 34.61 -30.70
C GLU A 289 -22.09 36.07 -31.22
N PRO A 290 -21.58 36.26 -32.45
CA PRO A 290 -21.58 37.59 -33.04
C PRO A 290 -23.03 38.05 -33.13
N THR A 291 -23.32 39.20 -32.55
CA THR A 291 -24.60 39.87 -32.73
C THR A 291 -24.94 39.87 -34.21
N ARG A 292 -25.94 39.10 -34.63
CA ARG A 292 -26.48 39.18 -35.98
C ARG A 292 -26.75 40.64 -36.29
N PRO A 293 -26.19 41.21 -37.35
CA PRO A 293 -26.56 42.56 -37.76
C PRO A 293 -28.08 42.50 -38.04
N ARG A 294 -28.84 43.31 -37.29
CA ARG A 294 -30.23 43.56 -37.65
C ARG A 294 -30.23 44.16 -39.04
N LEU A 295 -30.66 43.39 -40.03
CA LEU A 295 -31.02 43.94 -41.34
C LEU A 295 -32.18 44.92 -41.11
N ILE A 296 -31.94 46.19 -41.33
CA ILE A 296 -32.92 47.26 -41.43
C ILE A 296 -33.58 47.12 -42.78
#